data_87160c476286df05814d365ae5a3a051
#
_entry.id   87160c476286df05814d365ae5a3a051
#
_cell.length_a   1.000
_cell.length_b   1.000
_cell.length_c   1.000
_cell.angle_alpha   90.00
_cell.angle_beta   90.00
_cell.angle_gamma   90.00
#
_symmetry.space_group_name_H-M   'P 1'
#
loop_
_entity.id
_entity.type
_entity.pdbx_description
1 polymer ?
#
loop_
_entity_poly.entity_id
_entity_poly.type
_entity_poly.pdbx_seq_one_letter_code
_entity_poly.pdbx_strand_id
1 'polypeptide(L)'
;RGGFRINVLPPEAECLVAGLSADAARPYCDRAAAETGVRYELREEGDSLHILCRGKGAHASLPEEGVNAITGLLHLLCSLPLAKVGSTAALRALSALFPHGDCAGKALGIAQSDELSGALTLAFSLLTVNGTGLEGQFDSRVPICANDENCRAAAEASFSKFGFSVSGEMDAPHHTPADSPLVKALLKCYEQYTDYKGECLAIGGGTYVHDIPGGVAFGCCMP
;
A
#
# COMPACT_ATOMS: atom_id res chain seq x y z
N ARG A 1 11.94 10.92 2.74
CA ARG A 1 11.09 10.14 3.67
C ARG A 1 9.62 10.31 3.36
N GLY A 2 8.77 9.37 3.79
CA GLY A 2 7.32 9.48 3.66
C GLY A 2 6.59 8.50 4.56
N GLY A 3 5.31 8.82 4.86
CA GLY A 3 4.45 8.01 5.69
C GLY A 3 4.69 8.11 7.20
N PHE A 4 3.74 7.59 8.00
CA PHE A 4 3.79 7.65 9.47
C PHE A 4 3.22 6.38 10.15
N ARG A 5 2.46 5.56 9.43
CA ARG A 5 1.91 4.27 9.91
C ARG A 5 1.84 3.27 8.77
N ILE A 6 2.09 1.99 9.09
CA ILE A 6 2.10 0.93 8.10
C ILE A 6 0.73 0.67 7.46
N ASN A 7 -0.35 0.80 8.23
CA ASN A 7 -1.72 0.56 7.78
C ASN A 7 -2.41 1.81 7.19
N VAL A 8 -1.63 2.83 6.83
CA VAL A 8 -2.14 4.09 6.24
C VAL A 8 -1.42 4.38 4.94
N LEU A 9 -2.18 4.60 3.88
CA LEU A 9 -1.66 5.13 2.61
C LEU A 9 -1.09 6.53 2.87
N PRO A 10 0.21 6.79 2.57
CA PRO A 10 0.87 8.02 2.98
C PRO A 10 0.33 9.26 2.26
N PRO A 11 -0.22 10.23 3.01
CA PRO A 11 -0.69 11.49 2.43
C PRO A 11 0.45 12.45 2.07
N GLU A 12 1.64 12.26 2.66
CA GLU A 12 2.79 13.13 2.46
C GLU A 12 4.10 12.34 2.31
N ALA A 13 4.97 12.85 1.44
CA ALA A 13 6.35 12.40 1.30
C ALA A 13 7.23 13.58 0.88
N GLU A 14 8.50 13.59 1.30
CA GLU A 14 9.41 14.69 1.03
C GLU A 14 10.82 14.22 0.71
N CYS A 15 11.57 15.04 0.01
CA CYS A 15 13.00 14.82 -0.22
C CYS A 15 13.76 16.11 -0.40
N LEU A 16 15.08 16.03 -0.25
CA LEU A 16 16.02 17.07 -0.63
C LEU A 16 16.83 16.60 -1.85
N VAL A 17 16.90 17.43 -2.89
CA VAL A 17 17.66 17.14 -4.10
C VAL A 17 18.73 18.23 -4.25
N ALA A 18 20.00 17.84 -4.11
CA ALA A 18 21.12 18.75 -4.25
C ALA A 18 21.35 19.14 -5.72
N GLY A 19 21.70 20.41 -5.96
CA GLY A 19 22.07 20.92 -7.28
C GLY A 19 20.89 21.04 -8.26
N LEU A 20 19.65 21.03 -7.80
CA LEU A 20 18.44 21.21 -8.61
C LEU A 20 17.72 22.48 -8.15
N SER A 21 17.38 23.37 -9.08
CA SER A 21 16.57 24.55 -8.80
C SER A 21 15.07 24.27 -8.96
N ALA A 22 14.25 25.10 -8.31
CA ALA A 22 12.79 25.00 -8.42
C ALA A 22 12.30 25.18 -9.88
N ASP A 23 12.90 26.13 -10.61
CA ASP A 23 12.54 26.38 -12.01
C ASP A 23 12.86 25.19 -12.93
N ALA A 24 14.00 24.53 -12.69
CA ALA A 24 14.39 23.34 -13.45
C ALA A 24 13.49 22.13 -13.12
N ALA A 25 13.01 22.02 -11.88
CA ALA A 25 12.14 20.92 -11.44
C ALA A 25 10.68 21.09 -11.90
N ARG A 26 10.19 22.31 -12.00
CA ARG A 26 8.77 22.64 -12.22
C ARG A 26 8.12 21.91 -13.39
N PRO A 27 8.70 21.84 -14.60
CA PRO A 27 8.08 21.11 -15.71
C PRO A 27 7.90 19.60 -15.45
N TYR A 28 8.79 19.02 -14.66
CA TYR A 28 8.70 17.61 -14.25
C TYR A 28 7.61 17.41 -13.20
N CYS A 29 7.51 18.33 -12.23
CA CYS A 29 6.48 18.33 -11.21
C CYS A 29 5.08 18.48 -11.82
N ASP A 30 4.90 19.39 -12.77
CA ASP A 30 3.62 19.63 -13.45
C ASP A 30 3.18 18.38 -14.22
N ARG A 31 4.10 17.73 -14.93
CA ARG A 31 3.83 16.47 -15.63
C ARG A 31 3.49 15.35 -14.65
N ALA A 32 4.33 15.12 -13.64
CA ALA A 32 4.10 14.07 -12.66
C ALA A 32 2.79 14.30 -11.89
N ALA A 33 2.42 15.54 -11.57
CA ALA A 33 1.14 15.87 -10.94
C ALA A 33 -0.05 15.48 -11.83
N ALA A 34 0.04 15.75 -13.12
CA ALA A 34 -1.01 15.38 -14.09
C ALA A 34 -1.15 13.85 -14.23
N GLU A 35 -0.04 13.11 -14.15
CA GLU A 35 0.01 11.65 -14.29
C GLU A 35 -0.42 10.90 -13.01
N THR A 36 -0.16 11.49 -11.84
CA THR A 36 -0.31 10.79 -10.54
C THR A 36 -1.42 11.34 -9.65
N GLY A 37 -1.91 12.55 -9.91
CA GLY A 37 -2.89 13.21 -9.07
C GLY A 37 -2.36 13.78 -7.74
N VAL A 38 -1.04 13.70 -7.47
CA VAL A 38 -0.41 14.34 -6.31
C VAL A 38 -0.11 15.81 -6.60
N ARG A 39 0.21 16.57 -5.56
CA ARG A 39 0.70 17.95 -5.68
C ARG A 39 2.13 18.04 -5.17
N TYR A 40 2.93 18.93 -5.78
CA TYR A 40 4.30 19.18 -5.34
C TYR A 40 4.45 20.62 -4.88
N GLU A 41 5.05 20.81 -3.71
CA GLU A 41 5.49 22.10 -3.18
C GLU A 41 7.01 22.13 -3.23
N LEU A 42 7.56 23.19 -3.80
CA LEU A 42 9.00 23.35 -4.03
C LEU A 42 9.52 24.50 -3.17
N ARG A 43 10.59 24.25 -2.42
CA ARG A 43 11.27 25.27 -1.62
C ARG A 43 12.78 25.13 -1.77
N GLU A 44 13.47 26.18 -2.16
CA GLU A 44 14.94 26.20 -2.23
C GLU A 44 15.52 26.30 -0.82
N GLU A 45 16.48 25.44 -0.52
CA GLU A 45 17.21 25.35 0.75
C GLU A 45 18.72 25.31 0.47
N GLY A 46 19.35 26.48 0.40
CA GLY A 46 20.74 26.59 0.00
C GLY A 46 20.97 26.04 -1.41
N ASP A 47 21.88 25.08 -1.53
CA ASP A 47 22.18 24.39 -2.80
C ASP A 47 21.26 23.21 -3.11
N SER A 48 20.19 23.04 -2.34
CA SER A 48 19.27 21.93 -2.48
C SER A 48 17.84 22.40 -2.70
N LEU A 49 17.05 21.59 -3.38
CA LEU A 49 15.62 21.76 -3.53
C LEU A 49 14.87 20.80 -2.60
N HIS A 50 14.10 21.35 -1.66
CA HIS A 50 13.12 20.58 -0.90
C HIS A 50 11.86 20.41 -1.73
N ILE A 51 11.45 19.16 -1.91
CA ILE A 51 10.25 18.76 -2.62
C ILE A 51 9.32 18.07 -1.62
N LEU A 52 8.17 18.68 -1.36
CA LEU A 52 7.08 18.07 -0.59
C LEU A 52 5.99 17.59 -1.55
N CYS A 53 5.73 16.30 -1.54
CA CYS A 53 4.68 15.64 -2.30
C CYS A 53 3.45 15.44 -1.40
N ARG A 54 2.30 15.92 -1.83
CA ARG A 54 1.02 15.75 -1.15
C ARG A 54 0.08 14.90 -1.99
N GLY A 55 -0.36 13.80 -1.39
CA GLY A 55 -1.37 12.90 -1.91
C GLY A 55 -2.68 12.98 -1.11
N LYS A 56 -3.35 11.86 -0.99
CA LYS A 56 -4.57 11.68 -0.20
C LYS A 56 -4.45 10.41 0.62
N GLY A 57 -4.51 10.52 1.95
CA GLY A 57 -4.50 9.38 2.85
C GLY A 57 -5.74 8.50 2.69
N ALA A 58 -5.56 7.21 2.91
CA ALA A 58 -6.62 6.20 3.00
C ALA A 58 -6.18 5.08 3.94
N HIS A 59 -7.07 4.19 4.33
CA HIS A 59 -6.68 2.97 5.02
C HIS A 59 -5.99 2.02 4.03
N ALA A 60 -4.95 1.28 4.45
CA ALA A 60 -4.18 0.41 3.55
C ALA A 60 -5.00 -0.74 2.94
N SER A 61 -6.15 -1.08 3.53
CA SER A 61 -7.10 -2.05 2.95
C SER A 61 -7.96 -1.49 1.81
N LEU A 62 -7.98 -0.16 1.64
CA LEU A 62 -8.75 0.55 0.60
C LEU A 62 -7.83 1.58 -0.09
N PRO A 63 -6.70 1.15 -0.64
CA PRO A 63 -5.68 2.06 -1.18
C PRO A 63 -6.16 2.84 -2.40
N GLU A 64 -7.17 2.35 -3.12
CA GLU A 64 -7.81 3.01 -4.27
C GLU A 64 -8.60 4.27 -3.89
N GLU A 65 -8.97 4.43 -2.61
CA GLU A 65 -9.66 5.64 -2.12
C GLU A 65 -8.71 6.81 -1.89
N GLY A 66 -7.40 6.55 -1.92
CA GLY A 66 -6.35 7.53 -1.69
C GLY A 66 -5.45 7.77 -2.88
N VAL A 67 -4.42 8.59 -2.66
CA VAL A 67 -3.33 8.87 -3.62
C VAL A 67 -2.02 8.81 -2.85
N ASN A 68 -1.20 7.83 -3.13
CA ASN A 68 0.03 7.55 -2.39
C ASN A 68 1.13 8.57 -2.69
N ALA A 69 1.50 9.39 -1.70
CA ALA A 69 2.52 10.41 -1.87
C ALA A 69 3.94 9.83 -2.04
N ILE A 70 4.26 8.68 -1.44
CA ILE A 70 5.58 8.04 -1.62
C ILE A 70 5.76 7.60 -3.06
N THR A 71 4.80 6.86 -3.61
CA THR A 71 4.90 6.37 -4.99
C THR A 71 4.81 7.52 -6.00
N GLY A 72 4.04 8.59 -5.70
CA GLY A 72 4.02 9.82 -6.48
C GLY A 72 5.37 10.53 -6.48
N LEU A 73 6.03 10.63 -5.30
CA LEU A 73 7.38 11.20 -5.20
C LEU A 73 8.42 10.36 -5.93
N LEU A 74 8.36 9.03 -5.82
CA LEU A 74 9.24 8.11 -6.58
C LEU A 74 9.05 8.28 -8.09
N HIS A 75 7.82 8.44 -8.57
CA HIS A 75 7.51 8.70 -9.98
C HIS A 75 8.19 9.99 -10.47
N LEU A 76 8.06 11.08 -9.71
CA LEU A 76 8.76 12.33 -10.02
C LEU A 76 10.28 12.15 -10.05
N LEU A 77 10.87 11.57 -8.99
CA LEU A 77 12.31 11.39 -8.87
C LEU A 77 12.90 10.56 -10.01
N CYS A 78 12.14 9.59 -10.54
CA CYS A 78 12.55 8.80 -11.70
C CYS A 78 12.56 9.61 -13.01
N SER A 79 11.78 10.69 -13.10
CA SER A 79 11.70 11.55 -14.28
C SER A 79 12.74 12.67 -14.26
N LEU A 80 13.21 13.09 -13.07
CA LEU A 80 14.22 14.14 -12.92
C LEU A 80 15.59 13.70 -13.48
N PRO A 81 16.41 14.67 -13.97
CA PRO A 81 17.75 14.40 -14.51
C PRO A 81 18.77 14.20 -13.37
N LEU A 82 18.49 13.28 -12.47
CA LEU A 82 19.35 12.98 -11.34
C LEU A 82 20.61 12.21 -11.75
N ALA A 83 21.70 12.43 -11.02
CA ALA A 83 22.96 11.71 -11.22
C ALA A 83 22.74 10.19 -11.08
N LYS A 84 23.43 9.42 -11.93
CA LYS A 84 23.37 7.94 -11.91
C LYS A 84 24.29 7.40 -10.80
N VAL A 85 23.78 7.38 -9.58
CA VAL A 85 24.49 6.86 -8.39
C VAL A 85 23.66 5.73 -7.74
N GLY A 86 24.24 5.03 -6.78
CA GLY A 86 23.57 3.90 -6.11
C GLY A 86 22.21 4.26 -5.52
N SER A 87 22.08 5.41 -4.88
CA SER A 87 20.80 5.86 -4.30
C SER A 87 19.71 6.09 -5.36
N THR A 88 20.03 6.70 -6.50
CA THR A 88 19.06 6.90 -7.59
C THR A 88 18.71 5.58 -8.28
N ALA A 89 19.64 4.63 -8.36
CA ALA A 89 19.35 3.27 -8.82
C ALA A 89 18.36 2.55 -7.89
N ALA A 90 18.56 2.66 -6.58
CA ALA A 90 17.65 2.10 -5.58
C ALA A 90 16.24 2.72 -5.65
N LEU A 91 16.14 4.05 -5.81
CA LEU A 91 14.84 4.73 -5.99
C LEU A 91 14.11 4.26 -7.27
N ARG A 92 14.84 4.05 -8.38
CA ARG A 92 14.25 3.50 -9.61
C ARG A 92 13.76 2.06 -9.42
N ALA A 93 14.52 1.25 -8.70
CA ALA A 93 14.13 -0.12 -8.35
C ALA A 93 12.86 -0.13 -7.49
N LEU A 94 12.76 0.74 -6.46
CA LEU A 94 11.54 0.89 -5.67
C LEU A 94 10.35 1.34 -6.51
N SER A 95 10.55 2.30 -7.42
CA SER A 95 9.49 2.75 -8.33
C SER A 95 9.02 1.64 -9.27
N ALA A 96 9.91 0.70 -9.65
CA ALA A 96 9.55 -0.47 -10.45
C ALA A 96 8.78 -1.53 -9.64
N LEU A 97 9.12 -1.69 -8.35
CA LEU A 97 8.43 -2.61 -7.43
C LEU A 97 7.06 -2.07 -6.94
N PHE A 98 6.97 -0.75 -6.79
CA PHE A 98 5.76 -0.04 -6.35
C PHE A 98 5.41 1.09 -7.34
N PRO A 99 5.01 0.78 -8.59
CA PRO A 99 4.60 1.81 -9.53
C PRO A 99 3.39 2.57 -8.97
N HIS A 100 3.33 3.87 -9.24
CA HIS A 100 2.20 4.67 -8.78
C HIS A 100 0.88 4.14 -9.33
N GLY A 101 -0.12 3.94 -8.45
CA GLY A 101 -1.43 3.39 -8.81
C GLY A 101 -1.50 1.86 -8.80
N ASP A 102 -0.42 1.13 -8.59
CA ASP A 102 -0.49 -0.33 -8.38
C ASP A 102 -0.91 -0.66 -6.95
N CYS A 103 -2.20 -0.69 -6.72
CA CYS A 103 -2.81 -1.05 -5.44
C CYS A 103 -3.06 -2.57 -5.29
N ALA A 104 -2.67 -3.39 -6.27
CA ALA A 104 -2.92 -4.83 -6.28
C ALA A 104 -1.64 -5.67 -6.24
N GLY A 105 -0.46 -5.06 -6.24
CA GLY A 105 0.82 -5.78 -6.22
C GLY A 105 1.18 -6.49 -7.53
N LYS A 106 0.73 -5.97 -8.66
CA LYS A 106 1.03 -6.53 -10.00
C LYS A 106 2.52 -6.54 -10.28
N ALA A 107 3.20 -5.44 -9.94
CA ALA A 107 4.64 -5.31 -10.15
C ALA A 107 5.46 -6.23 -9.25
N LEU A 108 4.96 -6.57 -8.06
CA LEU A 108 5.56 -7.56 -7.17
C LEU A 108 5.26 -9.01 -7.60
N GLY A 109 4.32 -9.22 -8.52
CA GLY A 109 3.89 -10.55 -8.95
C GLY A 109 3.00 -11.28 -7.94
N ILE A 110 2.32 -10.53 -7.05
CA ILE A 110 1.46 -11.07 -5.98
C ILE A 110 -0.02 -10.80 -6.21
N ALA A 111 -0.39 -10.12 -7.29
CA ALA A 111 -1.77 -9.78 -7.59
C ALA A 111 -2.62 -11.05 -7.77
N GLN A 112 -3.62 -11.21 -6.93
CA GLN A 112 -4.56 -12.33 -6.95
C GLN A 112 -5.89 -11.95 -6.32
N SER A 113 -6.93 -12.74 -6.59
CA SER A 113 -8.26 -12.53 -6.04
C SER A 113 -9.05 -13.83 -6.00
N ASP A 114 -10.02 -13.91 -5.11
CA ASP A 114 -11.03 -14.98 -5.11
C ASP A 114 -12.45 -14.42 -4.91
N GLU A 115 -13.45 -15.27 -5.14
CA GLU A 115 -14.86 -14.86 -5.08
C GLU A 115 -15.36 -14.57 -3.66
N LEU A 116 -14.69 -15.13 -2.64
CA LEU A 116 -15.12 -15.01 -1.24
C LEU A 116 -14.56 -13.79 -0.55
N SER A 117 -13.27 -13.52 -0.75
CA SER A 117 -12.54 -12.46 -0.02
C SER A 117 -12.10 -11.29 -0.88
N GLY A 118 -12.33 -11.34 -2.20
CA GLY A 118 -11.99 -10.27 -3.12
C GLY A 118 -10.53 -10.24 -3.53
N ALA A 119 -10.04 -9.06 -3.91
CA ALA A 119 -8.70 -8.87 -4.45
C ALA A 119 -7.68 -8.53 -3.36
N LEU A 120 -6.42 -8.92 -3.59
CA LEU A 120 -5.28 -8.45 -2.82
C LEU A 120 -5.17 -6.93 -2.92
N THR A 121 -4.93 -6.26 -1.79
CA THR A 121 -4.58 -4.84 -1.76
C THR A 121 -3.14 -4.64 -1.30
N LEU A 122 -2.49 -3.59 -1.82
CA LEU A 122 -1.11 -3.24 -1.53
C LEU A 122 -0.95 -1.74 -1.31
N ALA A 123 -0.34 -1.35 -0.20
CA ALA A 123 0.03 0.02 0.11
C ALA A 123 1.52 0.11 0.47
N PHE A 124 2.31 0.87 -0.29
CA PHE A 124 3.66 1.23 0.13
C PHE A 124 3.57 2.40 1.12
N SER A 125 3.72 2.09 2.41
CA SER A 125 3.24 2.94 3.50
C SER A 125 4.31 3.80 4.16
N LEU A 126 5.55 3.32 4.24
CA LEU A 126 6.66 4.03 4.87
C LEU A 126 7.91 3.96 4.01
N LEU A 127 8.66 5.05 3.95
CA LEU A 127 9.96 5.11 3.29
C LEU A 127 10.89 6.06 4.02
N THR A 128 12.09 5.58 4.34
CA THR A 128 13.21 6.39 4.82
C THR A 128 14.43 6.13 3.94
N VAL A 129 15.02 7.19 3.44
CA VAL A 129 16.29 7.16 2.69
C VAL A 129 17.24 8.14 3.34
N ASN A 130 18.44 7.70 3.66
CA ASN A 130 19.48 8.54 4.26
C ASN A 130 20.87 8.13 3.73
N GLY A 131 21.93 8.73 4.28
CA GLY A 131 23.30 8.45 3.85
C GLY A 131 23.79 7.02 4.15
N THR A 132 23.09 6.26 4.97
CA THR A 132 23.48 4.89 5.38
C THR A 132 22.66 3.80 4.71
N GLY A 133 21.50 4.13 4.12
CA GLY A 133 20.67 3.14 3.47
C GLY A 133 19.26 3.58 3.14
N LEU A 134 18.46 2.60 2.80
CA LEU A 134 17.07 2.74 2.44
C LEU A 134 16.27 1.67 3.18
N GLU A 135 15.21 2.09 3.83
CA GLU A 135 14.24 1.22 4.50
C GLU A 135 12.83 1.63 4.08
N GLY A 136 12.01 0.65 3.72
CA GLY A 136 10.62 0.83 3.38
C GLY A 136 9.73 -0.21 4.01
N GLN A 137 8.46 0.12 4.23
CA GLN A 137 7.45 -0.82 4.72
C GLN A 137 6.19 -0.72 3.86
N PHE A 138 5.57 -1.86 3.61
CA PHE A 138 4.30 -1.96 2.89
C PHE A 138 3.31 -2.82 3.66
N ASP A 139 2.03 -2.52 3.50
CA ASP A 139 0.90 -3.32 3.99
C ASP A 139 0.24 -4.00 2.81
N SER A 140 -0.02 -5.29 2.92
CA SER A 140 -0.77 -6.05 1.92
C SER A 140 -1.87 -6.83 2.61
N ARG A 141 -3.11 -6.68 2.12
CA ARG A 141 -4.24 -7.49 2.57
C ARG A 141 -4.48 -8.56 1.53
N VAL A 142 -4.40 -9.81 1.98
CA VAL A 142 -4.35 -10.95 1.07
C VAL A 142 -5.67 -11.73 1.07
N PRO A 143 -6.13 -12.21 -0.10
CA PRO A 143 -7.31 -13.05 -0.20
C PRO A 143 -7.07 -14.45 0.38
N ILE A 144 -8.14 -15.22 0.58
CA ILE A 144 -8.08 -16.60 1.12
C ILE A 144 -7.21 -17.52 0.25
N CYS A 145 -7.15 -17.31 -1.05
CA CYS A 145 -6.31 -18.09 -1.96
C CYS A 145 -4.80 -17.80 -1.84
N ALA A 146 -4.40 -16.76 -1.09
CA ALA A 146 -2.99 -16.43 -0.89
C ALA A 146 -2.33 -17.35 0.13
N ASN A 147 -1.06 -17.64 -0.10
CA ASN A 147 -0.23 -18.44 0.78
C ASN A 147 1.24 -18.01 0.67
N ASP A 148 2.13 -18.62 1.47
CA ASP A 148 3.56 -18.31 1.46
C ASP A 148 4.20 -18.48 0.08
N GLU A 149 3.79 -19.45 -0.72
CA GLU A 149 4.38 -19.73 -2.02
C GLU A 149 3.96 -18.68 -3.07
N ASN A 150 2.65 -18.41 -3.20
CA ASN A 150 2.13 -17.54 -4.26
C ASN A 150 2.11 -16.05 -3.90
N CYS A 151 2.37 -15.69 -2.65
CA CYS A 151 2.41 -14.31 -2.19
C CYS A 151 3.79 -13.94 -1.63
N ARG A 152 4.18 -14.47 -0.48
CA ARG A 152 5.43 -14.11 0.20
C ARG A 152 6.66 -14.44 -0.64
N ALA A 153 6.83 -15.68 -1.09
CA ALA A 153 7.99 -16.08 -1.89
C ALA A 153 8.04 -15.36 -3.23
N ALA A 154 6.89 -15.05 -3.85
CA ALA A 154 6.83 -14.27 -5.09
C ALA A 154 7.28 -12.81 -4.86
N ALA A 155 6.88 -12.19 -3.76
CA ALA A 155 7.36 -10.87 -3.37
C ALA A 155 8.87 -10.88 -3.12
N GLU A 156 9.37 -11.81 -2.29
CA GLU A 156 10.80 -11.98 -1.99
C GLU A 156 11.63 -12.14 -3.28
N ALA A 157 11.17 -12.94 -4.23
CA ALA A 157 11.82 -13.10 -5.52
C ALA A 157 11.87 -11.80 -6.33
N SER A 158 10.82 -10.98 -6.26
CA SER A 158 10.76 -9.69 -6.95
C SER A 158 11.71 -8.66 -6.32
N PHE A 159 11.79 -8.58 -4.99
CA PHE A 159 12.75 -7.73 -4.29
C PHE A 159 14.20 -8.15 -4.56
N SER A 160 14.48 -9.44 -4.55
CA SER A 160 15.82 -10.00 -4.76
C SER A 160 16.41 -9.65 -6.14
N LYS A 161 15.57 -9.49 -7.19
CA LYS A 161 16.01 -9.05 -8.54
C LYS A 161 16.70 -7.69 -8.52
N PHE A 162 16.37 -6.84 -7.54
CA PHE A 162 16.94 -5.51 -7.36
C PHE A 162 17.93 -5.42 -6.20
N GLY A 163 18.28 -6.56 -5.59
CA GLY A 163 19.23 -6.61 -4.47
C GLY A 163 18.64 -6.13 -3.13
N PHE A 164 17.33 -6.03 -3.01
CA PHE A 164 16.67 -5.77 -1.73
C PHE A 164 16.39 -7.08 -0.98
N SER A 165 16.44 -7.01 0.33
CA SER A 165 15.88 -8.02 1.21
C SER A 165 14.52 -7.54 1.72
N VAL A 166 13.58 -8.45 1.89
CA VAL A 166 12.30 -8.21 2.54
C VAL A 166 12.16 -9.12 3.75
N SER A 167 11.57 -8.63 4.82
CA SER A 167 11.25 -9.39 6.02
C SER A 167 9.82 -9.06 6.44
N GLY A 168 9.18 -9.97 7.14
CA GLY A 168 7.81 -9.82 7.63
C GLY A 168 7.16 -11.18 7.78
N GLU A 169 6.00 -11.18 8.41
CA GLU A 169 5.15 -12.35 8.56
C GLU A 169 3.91 -12.16 7.69
N MET A 170 3.35 -13.26 7.23
CA MET A 170 2.07 -13.32 6.56
C MET A 170 1.12 -14.12 7.44
N ASP A 171 0.11 -13.46 8.00
CA ASP A 171 -0.94 -14.12 8.75
C ASP A 171 -1.83 -14.90 7.77
N ALA A 172 -2.13 -16.15 8.11
CA ALA A 172 -3.02 -16.96 7.29
C ALA A 172 -4.43 -16.36 7.27
N PRO A 173 -5.11 -16.29 6.10
CA PRO A 173 -6.47 -15.79 6.03
C PRO A 173 -7.43 -16.59 6.91
N HIS A 174 -8.35 -15.90 7.62
CA HIS A 174 -9.39 -16.52 8.43
C HIS A 174 -10.71 -16.61 7.66
N HIS A 175 -11.33 -17.77 7.67
CA HIS A 175 -12.62 -17.99 7.02
C HIS A 175 -13.50 -18.94 7.82
N THR A 176 -14.75 -18.53 8.08
CA THR A 176 -15.79 -19.38 8.63
C THR A 176 -16.90 -19.58 7.61
N PRO A 177 -17.23 -20.85 7.22
CA PRO A 177 -18.23 -21.10 6.21
C PRO A 177 -19.59 -20.50 6.53
N ALA A 178 -20.26 -19.91 5.53
CA ALA A 178 -21.58 -19.29 5.67
C ALA A 178 -22.67 -20.28 6.11
N ASP A 179 -22.49 -21.57 5.87
CA ASP A 179 -23.40 -22.63 6.24
C ASP A 179 -23.17 -23.18 7.65
N SER A 180 -22.17 -22.68 8.38
CA SER A 180 -21.92 -23.09 9.76
C SER A 180 -23.12 -22.79 10.68
N PRO A 181 -23.35 -23.59 11.74
CA PRO A 181 -24.46 -23.34 12.66
C PRO A 181 -24.42 -21.95 13.33
N LEU A 182 -23.23 -21.46 13.67
CA LEU A 182 -23.03 -20.15 14.28
C LEU A 182 -23.45 -19.04 13.31
N VAL A 183 -22.94 -19.03 12.07
CA VAL A 183 -23.26 -18.01 11.07
C VAL A 183 -24.75 -17.98 10.77
N LYS A 184 -25.39 -19.16 10.56
CA LYS A 184 -26.84 -19.25 10.34
C LYS A 184 -27.65 -18.67 11.50
N ALA A 185 -27.25 -18.96 12.75
CA ALA A 185 -27.93 -18.43 13.92
C ALA A 185 -27.79 -16.90 14.01
N LEU A 186 -26.58 -16.35 13.75
CA LEU A 186 -26.31 -14.94 13.78
C LEU A 186 -27.07 -14.16 12.69
N LEU A 187 -27.08 -14.66 11.46
CA LEU A 187 -27.83 -14.06 10.36
C LEU A 187 -29.34 -14.04 10.66
N LYS A 188 -29.88 -15.15 11.18
CA LYS A 188 -31.29 -15.22 11.60
C LYS A 188 -31.62 -14.20 12.70
N CYS A 189 -30.74 -14.05 13.70
CA CYS A 189 -30.94 -13.04 14.74
C CYS A 189 -30.89 -11.62 14.15
N TYR A 190 -29.93 -11.33 13.27
CA TYR A 190 -29.83 -10.04 12.60
C TYR A 190 -31.11 -9.69 11.86
N GLU A 191 -31.62 -10.59 11.01
CA GLU A 191 -32.86 -10.39 10.27
C GLU A 191 -34.09 -10.21 11.17
N GLN A 192 -34.14 -10.93 12.32
CA GLN A 192 -35.25 -10.85 13.27
C GLN A 192 -35.31 -9.50 13.98
N TYR A 193 -34.16 -8.87 14.26
CA TYR A 193 -34.09 -7.66 15.08
C TYR A 193 -33.84 -6.36 14.31
N THR A 194 -33.52 -6.44 13.01
CA THR A 194 -33.18 -5.26 12.21
C THR A 194 -34.08 -5.02 11.02
N ASP A 195 -34.93 -5.98 10.64
CA ASP A 195 -35.72 -6.00 9.41
C ASP A 195 -34.88 -5.93 8.11
N TYR A 196 -33.53 -6.04 8.21
CA TYR A 196 -32.63 -6.11 7.05
C TYR A 196 -32.23 -7.56 6.77
N LYS A 197 -31.91 -7.85 5.51
CA LYS A 197 -31.35 -9.13 5.12
C LYS A 197 -29.91 -9.25 5.63
N GLY A 198 -29.59 -10.35 6.31
CA GLY A 198 -28.24 -10.64 6.77
C GLY A 198 -27.35 -11.18 5.65
N GLU A 199 -26.10 -10.69 5.59
CA GLU A 199 -25.11 -11.10 4.59
C GLU A 199 -23.77 -11.38 5.25
N CYS A 200 -23.01 -12.35 4.70
CA CYS A 200 -21.63 -12.60 5.07
C CYS A 200 -20.74 -11.64 4.28
N LEU A 201 -19.87 -10.93 4.99
CA LEU A 201 -18.95 -9.95 4.38
C LEU A 201 -17.51 -10.37 4.63
N ALA A 202 -16.66 -10.18 3.64
CA ALA A 202 -15.21 -10.24 3.80
C ALA A 202 -14.66 -8.84 4.12
N ILE A 203 -13.68 -8.76 5.00
CA ILE A 203 -13.00 -7.52 5.36
C ILE A 203 -11.49 -7.68 5.24
N GLY A 204 -10.82 -6.67 4.73
CA GLY A 204 -9.36 -6.62 4.57
C GLY A 204 -8.64 -6.23 5.87
N GLY A 205 -8.91 -6.92 6.98
CA GLY A 205 -8.27 -6.60 8.25
C GLY A 205 -8.48 -7.68 9.31
N GLY A 206 -7.51 -7.80 10.23
CA GLY A 206 -7.62 -8.68 11.38
C GLY A 206 -8.66 -8.16 12.37
N THR A 207 -9.44 -9.08 12.95
CA THR A 207 -10.36 -8.83 14.07
C THR A 207 -9.98 -9.73 15.24
N TYR A 208 -10.62 -9.53 16.39
CA TYR A 208 -10.40 -10.39 17.58
C TYR A 208 -10.70 -11.88 17.34
N VAL A 209 -11.45 -12.20 16.30
CA VAL A 209 -11.83 -13.59 15.98
C VAL A 209 -10.90 -14.25 14.98
N HIS A 210 -9.88 -13.53 14.49
CA HIS A 210 -8.98 -14.06 13.46
C HIS A 210 -8.32 -15.38 13.89
N ASP A 211 -7.91 -15.49 15.15
CA ASP A 211 -7.27 -16.67 15.72
C ASP A 211 -8.25 -17.64 16.41
N ILE A 212 -9.56 -17.43 16.29
CA ILE A 212 -10.56 -18.28 16.90
C ILE A 212 -11.18 -19.20 15.82
N PRO A 213 -10.89 -20.51 15.82
CA PRO A 213 -11.46 -21.43 14.85
C PRO A 213 -13.00 -21.36 14.83
N GLY A 214 -13.58 -21.12 13.65
CA GLY A 214 -15.02 -20.97 13.49
C GLY A 214 -15.62 -19.69 14.05
N GLY A 215 -14.78 -18.75 14.53
CA GLY A 215 -15.21 -17.43 14.97
C GLY A 215 -15.63 -16.51 13.82
N VAL A 216 -16.49 -15.54 14.10
CA VAL A 216 -16.90 -14.48 13.17
C VAL A 216 -17.08 -13.16 13.91
N ALA A 217 -16.76 -12.05 13.27
CA ALA A 217 -17.16 -10.73 13.76
C ALA A 217 -18.63 -10.47 13.40
N PHE A 218 -19.40 -9.94 14.34
CA PHE A 218 -20.83 -9.76 14.18
C PHE A 218 -21.32 -8.48 14.86
N GLY A 219 -22.16 -7.71 14.15
CA GLY A 219 -23.09 -6.74 14.72
C GLY A 219 -22.52 -5.44 15.26
N CYS A 220 -21.31 -5.04 14.93
CA CYS A 220 -20.77 -3.77 15.44
C CYS A 220 -21.11 -2.53 14.58
N CYS A 221 -21.55 -2.71 13.35
CA CYS A 221 -22.00 -1.63 12.46
C CYS A 221 -23.35 -1.99 11.83
N MET A 222 -24.22 -1.00 11.73
CA MET A 222 -25.43 -1.08 10.91
C MET A 222 -25.09 -0.58 9.49
N PRO A 223 -25.76 -1.08 8.47
CA PRO A 223 -25.60 -0.61 7.10
C PRO A 223 -25.86 0.90 6.95
#